data_903659ab5af042df28e1efa4baa6005e
#
_entry.id   903659ab5af042df28e1efa4baa6005e
#
_cell.length_a   1.000
_cell.length_b   1.000
_cell.length_c   1.000
_cell.angle_alpha   90.00
_cell.angle_beta   90.00
_cell.angle_gamma   90.00
#
_symmetry.space_group_name_H-M   'P 1'
#
loop_
_entity.id
_entity.type
_entity.pdbx_description
1 polymer ?
#
loop_
_entity_poly.entity_id
_entity_poly.type
_entity_poly.pdbx_seq_one_letter_code
_entity_poly.pdbx_strand_id
1 'polypeptide(L)'
;TVLSQTIHKISQGKAKLRMQASINAEREHEDNASLIGMFTTNHSLIDKLTITKKDPNGEIARLIEFYLHKPKVLVDNPTEGRNMFNPLLTNHGWAGPEFIKALLKYERSEIDKKLDYWVTKFKKDFGDDTAYRFYENLVSVAMVSGEIAHQANIVSIDIDRVFTTVVG
;
A
#
# COMPACT_ATOMS: atom_id res chain seq x y z
N THR A 1 -7.78 -21.50 0.11
CA THR A 1 -8.67 -20.79 1.07
C THR A 1 -9.26 -19.55 0.44
N VAL A 2 -10.39 -19.07 0.95
CA VAL A 2 -11.03 -17.80 0.47
C VAL A 2 -10.06 -16.64 0.55
N LEU A 3 -9.31 -16.52 1.64
CA LEU A 3 -8.30 -15.47 1.85
C LEU A 3 -7.24 -15.46 0.73
N SER A 4 -6.64 -16.62 0.42
CA SER A 4 -5.66 -16.77 -0.65
C SER A 4 -6.23 -16.31 -2.00
N GLN A 5 -7.43 -16.75 -2.36
CA GLN A 5 -8.09 -16.33 -3.61
C GLN A 5 -8.38 -14.84 -3.65
N THR A 6 -8.74 -14.23 -2.51
CA THR A 6 -9.01 -12.79 -2.42
C THR A 6 -7.75 -11.98 -2.65
N ILE A 7 -6.63 -12.37 -2.00
CA ILE A 7 -5.33 -11.69 -2.19
C ILE A 7 -4.90 -11.75 -3.66
N HIS A 8 -4.98 -12.92 -4.29
CA HIS A 8 -4.64 -13.04 -5.71
C HIS A 8 -5.54 -12.20 -6.61
N LYS A 9 -6.84 -12.18 -6.38
CA LYS A 9 -7.78 -11.37 -7.19
C LYS A 9 -7.50 -9.88 -7.07
N ILE A 10 -7.29 -9.39 -5.84
CA ILE A 10 -6.96 -7.98 -5.61
C ILE A 10 -5.64 -7.62 -6.29
N SER A 11 -4.60 -8.44 -6.11
CA SER A 11 -3.28 -8.16 -6.68
C SER A 11 -3.21 -8.28 -8.21
N GLN A 12 -4.09 -9.06 -8.82
CA GLN A 12 -4.18 -9.19 -10.28
C GLN A 12 -5.08 -8.13 -10.92
N GLY A 13 -5.88 -7.44 -10.12
CA GLY A 13 -6.84 -6.45 -10.63
C GLY A 13 -7.94 -7.04 -11.53
N LYS A 14 -8.11 -8.37 -11.51
CA LYS A 14 -9.07 -9.06 -12.39
C LYS A 14 -10.36 -9.36 -11.64
N ALA A 15 -11.47 -8.97 -12.23
CA ALA A 15 -12.80 -9.39 -11.78
C ALA A 15 -13.02 -10.88 -12.09
N LYS A 16 -14.02 -11.48 -11.43
CA LYS A 16 -14.44 -12.84 -11.73
C LYS A 16 -15.03 -12.91 -13.14
N LEU A 17 -14.42 -13.70 -14.02
CA LEU A 17 -14.99 -14.00 -15.34
C LEU A 17 -16.34 -14.69 -15.15
N ARG A 18 -17.35 -14.17 -15.83
CA ARG A 18 -18.70 -14.76 -15.87
C ARG A 18 -19.04 -15.06 -17.33
N MET A 19 -19.59 -16.23 -17.56
CA MET A 19 -20.11 -16.59 -18.89
C MET A 19 -21.26 -15.64 -19.29
N GLN A 20 -21.30 -15.28 -20.57
CA GLN A 20 -22.45 -14.60 -21.14
C GLN A 20 -23.55 -15.62 -21.41
N ALA A 21 -24.71 -15.39 -20.81
CA ALA A 21 -25.85 -16.32 -20.93
C ALA A 21 -26.35 -16.49 -22.38
N SER A 22 -26.18 -15.46 -23.23
CA SER A 22 -26.70 -15.44 -24.61
C SER A 22 -25.84 -16.19 -25.63
N ILE A 23 -24.51 -16.29 -25.39
CA ILE A 23 -23.58 -16.86 -26.38
C ILE A 23 -22.69 -17.95 -25.82
N ASN A 24 -22.91 -18.36 -24.57
CA ASN A 24 -22.14 -19.38 -23.88
C ASN A 24 -20.61 -19.16 -23.95
N ALA A 25 -20.19 -17.89 -23.97
CA ALA A 25 -18.81 -17.45 -24.01
C ALA A 25 -18.45 -16.66 -22.75
N GLU A 26 -17.17 -16.63 -22.39
CA GLU A 26 -16.68 -15.76 -21.33
C GLU A 26 -16.80 -14.29 -21.74
N ARG A 27 -17.22 -13.44 -20.81
CA ARG A 27 -17.17 -11.99 -21.03
C ARG A 27 -15.71 -11.55 -21.12
N GLU A 28 -15.36 -10.89 -22.20
CA GLU A 28 -14.09 -10.17 -22.26
C GLU A 28 -14.11 -9.03 -21.23
N HIS A 29 -13.13 -9.03 -20.34
CA HIS A 29 -12.86 -7.89 -19.47
C HIS A 29 -11.81 -7.02 -20.15
N GLU A 30 -12.25 -5.87 -20.63
CA GLU A 30 -11.38 -4.91 -21.30
C GLU A 30 -10.42 -4.22 -20.34
N ASP A 31 -10.78 -4.10 -19.04
CA ASP A 31 -10.02 -3.32 -18.08
C ASP A 31 -9.55 -4.14 -16.87
N ASN A 32 -8.26 -3.99 -16.53
CA ASN A 32 -7.71 -4.45 -15.28
C ASN A 32 -7.71 -3.29 -14.27
N ALA A 33 -8.26 -3.52 -13.08
CA ALA A 33 -8.17 -2.54 -12.02
C ALA A 33 -6.76 -2.55 -11.40
N SER A 34 -6.11 -1.39 -11.38
CA SER A 34 -4.86 -1.19 -10.62
C SER A 34 -5.22 -0.55 -9.28
N LEU A 35 -5.12 -1.30 -8.19
CA LEU A 35 -5.49 -0.82 -6.86
C LEU A 35 -4.51 -1.33 -5.79
N ILE A 36 -4.36 -0.53 -4.75
CA ILE A 36 -3.70 -0.91 -3.51
C ILE A 36 -4.79 -0.97 -2.44
N GLY A 37 -4.91 -2.12 -1.77
CA GLY A 37 -5.85 -2.30 -0.66
C GLY A 37 -5.15 -2.01 0.67
N MET A 38 -5.75 -1.17 1.51
CA MET A 38 -5.36 -0.99 2.91
C MET A 38 -6.42 -1.59 3.82
N PHE A 39 -5.99 -2.43 4.75
CA PHE A 39 -6.88 -3.14 5.65
C PHE A 39 -6.35 -3.04 7.08
N THR A 40 -7.26 -3.02 8.05
CA THR A 40 -6.93 -3.17 9.46
C THR A 40 -7.49 -4.49 9.97
N THR A 41 -6.69 -5.24 10.70
CA THR A 41 -7.10 -6.52 11.29
C THR A 41 -6.59 -6.62 12.72
N ASN A 42 -7.29 -7.41 13.55
CA ASN A 42 -6.86 -7.69 14.92
C ASN A 42 -5.88 -8.89 14.98
N HIS A 43 -5.65 -9.55 13.87
CA HIS A 43 -4.79 -10.74 13.78
C HIS A 43 -3.97 -10.67 12.49
N SER A 44 -2.75 -11.20 12.52
CA SER A 44 -1.92 -11.32 11.33
C SER A 44 -2.61 -12.16 10.25
N LEU A 45 -2.66 -11.63 9.03
CA LEU A 45 -3.12 -12.39 7.85
C LEU A 45 -2.04 -13.37 7.40
N ILE A 46 -0.76 -13.03 7.59
CA ILE A 46 0.39 -13.89 7.28
C ILE A 46 0.31 -15.14 8.15
N ASP A 47 0.09 -15.00 9.46
CA ASP A 47 -0.07 -16.16 10.37
C ASP A 47 -1.24 -17.05 9.96
N LYS A 48 -2.38 -16.44 9.59
CA LYS A 48 -3.54 -17.21 9.11
C LYS A 48 -3.24 -17.97 7.82
N LEU A 49 -2.47 -17.39 6.91
CA LEU A 49 -2.06 -18.06 5.68
C LEU A 49 -1.14 -19.24 5.95
N THR A 50 -0.13 -19.08 6.81
CA THR A 50 0.84 -20.13 7.16
C THR A 50 0.18 -21.31 7.86
N ILE A 51 -0.84 -21.07 8.69
CA ILE A 51 -1.62 -22.14 9.34
C ILE A 51 -2.52 -22.87 8.32
N THR A 52 -3.11 -22.16 7.38
CA THR A 52 -4.16 -22.70 6.50
C THR A 52 -3.66 -23.24 5.16
N LYS A 53 -2.43 -22.95 4.78
CA LYS A 53 -1.84 -23.30 3.50
C LYS A 53 -0.41 -23.80 3.68
N LYS A 54 -0.07 -24.92 3.01
CA LYS A 54 1.25 -25.53 3.09
C LYS A 54 2.36 -24.65 2.49
N ASP A 55 2.06 -23.90 1.44
CA ASP A 55 2.99 -22.98 0.78
C ASP A 55 2.26 -21.65 0.45
N PRO A 56 2.29 -20.66 1.36
CA PRO A 56 1.65 -19.37 1.18
C PRO A 56 2.58 -18.29 0.60
N ASN A 57 3.78 -18.63 0.13
CA ASN A 57 4.82 -17.64 -0.26
C ASN A 57 4.32 -16.64 -1.31
N GLY A 58 3.51 -17.11 -2.27
CA GLY A 58 2.96 -16.24 -3.31
C GLY A 58 1.98 -15.19 -2.77
N GLU A 59 1.20 -15.51 -1.74
CA GLU A 59 0.30 -14.57 -1.07
C GLU A 59 1.07 -13.64 -0.14
N ILE A 60 2.01 -14.20 0.64
CA ILE A 60 2.83 -13.43 1.58
C ILE A 60 3.61 -12.34 0.84
N ALA A 61 4.20 -12.66 -0.31
CA ALA A 61 4.91 -11.68 -1.13
C ALA A 61 4.07 -10.47 -1.57
N ARG A 62 2.74 -10.54 -1.46
CA ARG A 62 1.78 -9.48 -1.84
C ARG A 62 1.18 -8.75 -0.64
N LEU A 63 1.54 -9.15 0.58
CA LEU A 63 1.05 -8.57 1.82
C LEU A 63 2.19 -7.86 2.54
N ILE A 64 1.96 -6.62 2.93
CA ILE A 64 2.82 -5.92 3.88
C ILE A 64 2.01 -5.69 5.14
N GLU A 65 2.48 -6.23 6.25
CA GLU A 65 1.85 -6.07 7.55
C GLU A 65 2.71 -5.18 8.44
N PHE A 66 2.07 -4.21 9.09
CA PHE A 66 2.69 -3.37 10.09
C PHE A 66 1.99 -3.56 11.43
N TYR A 67 2.77 -3.75 12.47
CA TYR A 67 2.28 -3.74 13.82
C TYR A 67 2.10 -2.31 14.31
N LEU A 68 0.85 -1.90 14.53
CA LEU A 68 0.54 -0.60 15.11
C LEU A 68 0.39 -0.73 16.61
N HIS A 69 1.38 -0.24 17.37
CA HIS A 69 1.24 -0.10 18.80
C HIS A 69 0.34 1.09 19.12
N LYS A 70 -0.58 0.91 20.09
CA LYS A 70 -1.39 2.03 20.57
C LYS A 70 -0.47 3.10 21.18
N PRO A 71 -0.53 4.35 20.72
CA PRO A 71 0.21 5.44 21.36
C PRO A 71 -0.24 5.56 22.82
N LYS A 72 0.69 5.80 23.75
CA LYS A 72 0.40 5.97 25.18
C LYS A 72 -0.71 7.01 25.42
N VAL A 73 -0.67 8.13 24.71
CA VAL A 73 -1.67 9.20 24.81
C VAL A 73 -3.10 8.69 24.54
N LEU A 74 -3.28 7.78 23.57
CA LEU A 74 -4.61 7.23 23.25
C LEU A 74 -5.08 6.18 24.27
N VAL A 75 -4.14 5.56 24.99
CA VAL A 75 -4.46 4.58 26.04
C VAL A 75 -4.82 5.30 27.33
N ASP A 76 -4.04 6.35 27.68
CA ASP A 76 -4.16 7.06 28.95
C ASP A 76 -5.34 8.05 28.94
N ASN A 77 -5.71 8.59 27.79
CA ASN A 77 -6.81 9.53 27.64
C ASN A 77 -7.67 9.27 26.37
N PRO A 78 -8.66 8.38 26.42
CA PRO A 78 -9.53 8.08 25.28
C PRO A 78 -10.30 9.29 24.74
N THR A 79 -10.58 10.28 25.57
CA THR A 79 -11.28 11.51 25.16
C THR A 79 -10.39 12.38 24.30
N GLU A 80 -9.12 12.52 24.66
CA GLU A 80 -8.14 13.24 23.88
C GLU A 80 -7.90 12.57 22.51
N GLY A 81 -7.79 11.23 22.51
CA GLY A 81 -7.71 10.47 21.26
C GLY A 81 -8.92 10.71 20.36
N ARG A 82 -10.13 10.71 20.90
CA ARG A 82 -11.34 11.02 20.13
C ARG A 82 -11.29 12.45 19.55
N ASN A 83 -10.91 13.42 20.36
CA ASN A 83 -10.83 14.82 19.94
C ASN A 83 -9.78 15.04 18.85
N MET A 84 -8.69 14.27 18.86
CA MET A 84 -7.69 14.28 17.81
C MET A 84 -8.24 13.84 16.44
N PHE A 85 -9.15 12.87 16.41
CA PHE A 85 -9.73 12.32 15.19
C PHE A 85 -11.03 12.99 14.74
N ASN A 86 -11.76 13.66 15.65
CA ASN A 86 -13.02 14.35 15.30
C ASN A 86 -12.88 15.32 14.12
N PRO A 87 -11.80 16.12 13.97
CA PRO A 87 -11.65 17.01 12.83
C PRO A 87 -11.65 16.31 11.48
N LEU A 88 -11.29 15.02 11.41
CA LEU A 88 -11.31 14.24 10.17
C LEU A 88 -12.73 14.04 9.61
N LEU A 89 -13.76 14.13 10.47
CA LEU A 89 -15.16 14.00 10.03
C LEU A 89 -15.61 15.16 9.13
N THR A 90 -14.98 16.32 9.26
CA THR A 90 -15.29 17.53 8.50
C THR A 90 -14.16 18.02 7.60
N ASN A 91 -12.91 17.60 7.89
CA ASN A 91 -11.71 18.02 7.16
C ASN A 91 -11.11 16.81 6.43
N HIS A 92 -11.65 16.47 5.29
CA HIS A 92 -11.22 15.35 4.47
C HIS A 92 -11.32 15.68 2.97
N GLY A 93 -10.65 14.89 2.13
CA GLY A 93 -10.75 14.98 0.68
C GLY A 93 -9.86 16.05 0.03
N TRP A 94 -9.17 16.90 0.80
CA TRP A 94 -8.36 18.01 0.27
C TRP A 94 -6.98 17.58 -0.22
N ALA A 95 -6.34 16.66 0.47
CA ALA A 95 -4.96 16.25 0.18
C ALA A 95 -4.79 15.61 -1.21
N GLY A 96 -5.76 14.80 -1.64
CA GLY A 96 -5.69 14.09 -2.91
C GLY A 96 -5.59 15.01 -4.13
N PRO A 97 -6.52 15.95 -4.35
CA PRO A 97 -6.42 16.92 -5.43
C PRO A 97 -5.14 17.75 -5.41
N GLU A 98 -4.67 18.18 -4.24
CA GLU A 98 -3.42 18.94 -4.12
C GLU A 98 -2.21 18.09 -4.45
N PHE A 99 -2.20 16.82 -4.03
CA PHE A 99 -1.16 15.86 -4.42
C PHE A 99 -1.10 15.65 -5.94
N ILE A 100 -2.24 15.47 -6.61
CA ILE A 100 -2.28 15.33 -8.07
C ILE A 100 -1.77 16.58 -8.77
N LYS A 101 -2.13 17.77 -8.30
CA LYS A 101 -1.59 19.02 -8.84
C LYS A 101 -0.07 19.13 -8.67
N ALA A 102 0.46 18.64 -7.54
CA ALA A 102 1.90 18.59 -7.31
C ALA A 102 2.58 17.56 -8.23
N LEU A 103 2.03 16.38 -8.33
CA LEU A 103 2.56 15.28 -9.16
C LEU A 103 2.64 15.69 -10.65
N LEU A 104 1.62 16.37 -11.17
CA LEU A 104 1.57 16.81 -12.56
C LEU A 104 2.61 17.90 -12.93
N LYS A 105 3.33 18.44 -11.97
CA LYS A 105 4.44 19.38 -12.22
C LYS A 105 5.75 18.70 -12.54
N TYR A 106 5.85 17.39 -12.26
CA TYR A 106 7.06 16.63 -12.51
C TYR A 106 7.04 16.01 -13.91
N GLU A 107 8.16 16.07 -14.59
CA GLU A 107 8.39 15.30 -15.79
C GLU A 107 8.55 13.82 -15.43
N ARG A 108 8.14 12.94 -16.34
CA ARG A 108 8.23 11.49 -16.13
C ARG A 108 9.65 11.05 -15.76
N SER A 109 10.65 11.61 -16.42
CA SER A 109 12.06 11.30 -16.17
C SER A 109 12.54 11.68 -14.76
N GLU A 110 11.94 12.69 -14.13
CA GLU A 110 12.25 13.08 -12.75
C GLU A 110 11.67 12.07 -11.76
N ILE A 111 10.44 11.60 -12.01
CA ILE A 111 9.82 10.57 -11.21
C ILE A 111 10.59 9.26 -11.33
N ASP A 112 10.99 8.86 -12.53
CA ASP A 112 11.76 7.65 -12.78
C ASP A 112 13.11 7.69 -12.02
N LYS A 113 13.83 8.81 -12.02
CA LYS A 113 15.06 8.99 -11.22
C LYS A 113 14.84 8.84 -9.72
N LYS A 114 13.73 9.39 -9.21
CA LYS A 114 13.37 9.24 -7.79
C LYS A 114 13.04 7.79 -7.44
N LEU A 115 12.32 7.10 -8.32
CA LEU A 115 12.03 5.67 -8.17
C LEU A 115 13.32 4.84 -8.16
N ASP A 116 14.21 5.06 -9.11
CA ASP A 116 15.50 4.36 -9.19
C ASP A 116 16.35 4.56 -7.93
N TYR A 117 16.34 5.77 -7.36
CA TYR A 117 17.02 6.06 -6.10
C TYR A 117 16.46 5.19 -4.95
N TRP A 118 15.13 5.15 -4.77
CA TRP A 118 14.51 4.41 -3.69
C TRP A 118 14.58 2.89 -3.90
N VAL A 119 14.49 2.42 -5.13
CA VAL A 119 14.74 1.00 -5.49
C VAL A 119 16.16 0.59 -5.12
N THR A 120 17.15 1.41 -5.49
CA THR A 120 18.56 1.15 -5.16
C THR A 120 18.80 1.14 -3.67
N LYS A 121 18.21 2.11 -2.94
CA LYS A 121 18.30 2.18 -1.49
C LYS A 121 17.64 0.99 -0.81
N PHE A 122 16.46 0.56 -1.28
CA PHE A 122 15.78 -0.62 -0.77
C PHE A 122 16.63 -1.88 -0.93
N LYS A 123 17.18 -2.12 -2.12
CA LYS A 123 18.04 -3.28 -2.40
C LYS A 123 19.28 -3.30 -1.51
N LYS A 124 19.88 -2.15 -1.26
CA LYS A 124 21.04 -2.02 -0.39
C LYS A 124 20.73 -2.35 1.07
N ASP A 125 19.59 -1.86 1.57
CA ASP A 125 19.27 -1.88 3.01
C ASP A 125 18.46 -3.12 3.41
N PHE A 126 17.60 -3.64 2.50
CA PHE A 126 16.74 -4.79 2.76
C PHE A 126 17.20 -6.07 2.05
N GLY A 127 17.66 -5.97 0.81
CA GLY A 127 18.14 -7.09 0.00
C GLY A 127 17.63 -7.05 -1.45
N ASP A 128 18.35 -7.76 -2.32
CA ASP A 128 18.08 -7.85 -3.77
C ASP A 128 17.56 -9.25 -4.16
N ASP A 129 16.63 -9.81 -3.37
CA ASP A 129 15.96 -11.06 -3.72
C ASP A 129 14.69 -10.76 -4.53
N THR A 130 14.48 -11.49 -5.62
CA THR A 130 13.29 -11.39 -6.47
C THR A 130 11.99 -11.66 -5.71
N ALA A 131 12.05 -12.36 -4.57
CA ALA A 131 10.92 -12.56 -3.67
C ALA A 131 10.38 -11.23 -3.12
N TYR A 132 11.23 -10.21 -2.99
CA TYR A 132 10.87 -8.90 -2.43
C TYR A 132 10.40 -7.87 -3.44
N ARG A 133 10.28 -8.19 -4.72
CA ARG A 133 9.93 -7.25 -5.80
C ARG A 133 8.63 -6.45 -5.55
N PHE A 134 7.65 -7.04 -4.87
CA PHE A 134 6.40 -6.35 -4.54
C PHE A 134 6.59 -5.35 -3.40
N TYR A 135 7.41 -5.71 -2.41
CA TYR A 135 7.80 -4.81 -1.32
C TYR A 135 8.64 -3.66 -1.86
N GLU A 136 9.66 -3.96 -2.66
CA GLU A 136 10.51 -2.97 -3.34
C GLU A 136 9.67 -1.94 -4.08
N ASN A 137 8.77 -2.40 -4.95
CA ASN A 137 7.91 -1.51 -5.73
C ASN A 137 7.00 -0.67 -4.84
N LEU A 138 6.32 -1.28 -3.87
CA LEU A 138 5.38 -0.57 -3.01
C LEU A 138 6.09 0.46 -2.13
N VAL A 139 7.21 0.08 -1.51
CA VAL A 139 8.00 0.99 -0.65
C VAL A 139 8.56 2.13 -1.49
N SER A 140 9.17 1.85 -2.64
CA SER A 140 9.75 2.88 -3.50
C SER A 140 8.72 3.89 -3.99
N VAL A 141 7.54 3.43 -4.43
CA VAL A 141 6.44 4.31 -4.84
C VAL A 141 5.91 5.12 -3.65
N ALA A 142 5.79 4.51 -2.48
CA ALA A 142 5.35 5.21 -1.27
C ALA A 142 6.33 6.32 -0.87
N MET A 143 7.65 6.05 -0.94
CA MET A 143 8.68 7.05 -0.61
C MET A 143 8.68 8.22 -1.60
N VAL A 144 8.63 7.94 -2.92
CA VAL A 144 8.52 9.01 -3.94
C VAL A 144 7.25 9.84 -3.73
N SER A 145 6.13 9.18 -3.48
CA SER A 145 4.86 9.89 -3.20
C SER A 145 4.96 10.74 -1.94
N GLY A 146 5.60 10.22 -0.90
CA GLY A 146 5.86 10.94 0.35
C GLY A 146 6.73 12.17 0.13
N GLU A 147 7.82 12.07 -0.66
CA GLU A 147 8.67 13.22 -1.01
C GLU A 147 7.87 14.31 -1.73
N ILE A 148 7.08 13.93 -2.74
CA ILE A 148 6.26 14.89 -3.50
C ILE A 148 5.24 15.56 -2.58
N ALA A 149 4.57 14.81 -1.72
CA ALA A 149 3.61 15.35 -0.76
C ALA A 149 4.27 16.28 0.27
N HIS A 150 5.48 15.94 0.74
CA HIS A 150 6.26 16.75 1.67
C HIS A 150 6.71 18.07 1.00
N GLN A 151 7.26 18.01 -0.21
CA GLN A 151 7.68 19.19 -0.97
C GLN A 151 6.49 20.11 -1.32
N ALA A 152 5.31 19.53 -1.50
CA ALA A 152 4.06 20.28 -1.71
C ALA A 152 3.42 20.81 -0.42
N ASN A 153 4.05 20.63 0.74
CA ASN A 153 3.52 20.98 2.07
C ASN A 153 2.16 20.34 2.41
N ILE A 154 1.87 19.18 1.82
CA ILE A 154 0.65 18.41 2.12
C ILE A 154 0.85 17.61 3.41
N VAL A 155 2.06 17.10 3.63
CA VAL A 155 2.44 16.36 4.84
C VAL A 155 3.77 16.90 5.38
N SER A 156 3.94 16.84 6.71
CA SER A 156 5.19 17.19 7.39
C SER A 156 5.75 15.94 8.07
N ILE A 157 6.33 15.05 7.27
CA ILE A 157 6.92 13.79 7.73
C ILE A 157 8.37 13.69 7.27
N ASP A 158 9.18 13.02 8.07
CA ASP A 158 10.55 12.63 7.73
C ASP A 158 10.49 11.33 6.91
N ILE A 159 10.72 11.43 5.61
CA ILE A 159 10.61 10.31 4.67
C ILE A 159 11.68 9.26 4.92
N ASP A 160 12.91 9.67 5.23
CA ASP A 160 14.01 8.75 5.54
C ASP A 160 13.73 7.96 6.83
N ARG A 161 13.16 8.60 7.82
CA ARG A 161 12.73 7.94 9.05
C ARG A 161 11.62 6.93 8.79
N VAL A 162 10.63 7.28 7.94
CA VAL A 162 9.57 6.34 7.53
C VAL A 162 10.19 5.14 6.84
N PHE A 163 11.07 5.38 5.86
CA PHE A 163 11.78 4.31 5.17
C PHE A 163 12.51 3.37 6.13
N THR A 164 13.34 3.92 7.02
CA THR A 164 14.08 3.14 8.00
C THR A 164 13.17 2.32 8.92
N THR A 165 11.98 2.87 9.28
CA THR A 165 11.01 2.14 10.11
C THR A 165 10.35 0.98 9.36
N VAL A 166 10.18 1.12 8.05
CA VAL A 166 9.52 0.10 7.20
C VAL A 166 10.48 -1.02 6.82
N VAL A 167 11.77 -0.70 6.64
CA VAL A 167 12.79 -1.62 6.13
C VAL A 167 13.62 -2.26 7.26
N GLY A 168 13.77 -1.60 8.41
CA GLY A 168 14.53 -2.07 9.59
C GLY A 168 13.69 -2.86 10.56
#